data_b21f82395e8265964cc0d11ec0518ce8
#
_entry.id   b21f82395e8265964cc0d11ec0518ce8
#
_cell.length_a   1.000
_cell.length_b   1.000
_cell.length_c   1.000
_cell.angle_alpha   90.00
_cell.angle_beta   90.00
_cell.angle_gamma   90.00
#
_symmetry.space_group_name_H-M   'P 1'
#
loop_
_entity.id
_entity.type
_entity.pdbx_description
1 polymer ?
#
loop_
_entity_poly.entity_id
_entity_poly.type
_entity_poly.pdbx_seq_one_letter_code
_entity_poly.pdbx_strand_id
1 'polypeptide(L)'
;GFRITLPEGTTRIRIDYAGTIHHALSSSRAEQSRGFRSTSGLIDARGVFLAGSTLWYPQVSGYSYLTYSMQVELPPGWSSVSQGKREPRQSGNKLTREGWVIDKPQEEIYLIAARFTEYGRDLQRPQGSIKAQVFLRQPDQKLAEKYLDATAGYLQMYEQLLGPYGYSKFALVENFWETGFGMPSFTLLGSRVIRLPFIINSSYPHEILHNWWGNGVYVDFARGNWSEGLTAYLADHLIKEQQGQAVNYRQQSLQKYRDYAAENRDFPLSQFRGRHRSSTEAVGYGKTLMLFHMLRKKLGDEVFTRALQTLYRDYRFRTASFDDIRQVFERVSGEPLKRFFAQWVERTGAPALVLKATRVEQDAGRYRLTFTLQQTQSGDPYHLEVPIAVSLKDQRQAKEFVVHMKAREKTVEVDLPTPPTRVDVDPGFDLFRKLAIEETPPAFTQIFGAKELLVVLPGRAQADLQSAWQAFARDVAHMGPEKVSIVTDGEIESLPGDSAVMVLGWENRFASSIQTELT
;
A
#
# COMPACT_ATOMS: atom_id res chain seq x y z
N GLY A 1 0.43 -9.60 -33.17
CA GLY A 1 -0.21 -10.89 -32.91
C GLY A 1 -0.37 -11.70 -34.20
N PHE A 2 -0.42 -13.01 -34.08
CA PHE A 2 -0.63 -13.92 -35.19
C PHE A 2 -1.98 -14.62 -35.00
N ARG A 3 -2.73 -14.82 -36.08
CA ARG A 3 -3.91 -15.66 -36.09
C ARG A 3 -3.52 -17.00 -36.74
N ILE A 4 -3.76 -18.09 -36.03
CA ILE A 4 -3.50 -19.46 -36.51
C ILE A 4 -4.85 -20.17 -36.57
N THR A 5 -5.18 -20.74 -37.75
CA THR A 5 -6.33 -21.61 -37.89
C THR A 5 -5.87 -23.04 -37.61
N LEU A 6 -6.48 -23.67 -36.63
CA LEU A 6 -6.15 -25.03 -36.23
C LEU A 6 -7.23 -26.00 -36.72
N PRO A 7 -6.86 -27.23 -37.06
CA PRO A 7 -7.84 -28.29 -37.32
C PRO A 7 -8.74 -28.52 -36.10
N GLU A 8 -9.99 -28.93 -36.36
CA GLU A 8 -10.92 -29.26 -35.29
C GLU A 8 -10.36 -30.40 -34.41
N GLY A 9 -10.52 -30.26 -33.08
CA GLY A 9 -9.99 -31.23 -32.12
C GLY A 9 -8.51 -31.09 -31.81
N THR A 10 -7.81 -30.06 -32.30
CA THR A 10 -6.41 -29.80 -31.94
C THR A 10 -6.30 -29.44 -30.47
N THR A 11 -5.60 -30.27 -29.67
CA THR A 11 -5.37 -30.07 -28.25
C THR A 11 -3.95 -29.65 -27.89
N ARG A 12 -3.02 -29.72 -28.89
CA ARG A 12 -1.60 -29.36 -28.70
C ARG A 12 -1.06 -28.68 -29.94
N ILE A 13 -0.27 -27.63 -29.70
CA ILE A 13 0.55 -26.98 -30.73
C ILE A 13 1.99 -26.89 -30.23
N ARG A 14 2.93 -26.94 -31.16
CA ARG A 14 4.34 -26.67 -30.89
C ARG A 14 4.72 -25.37 -31.58
N ILE A 15 5.40 -24.49 -30.87
CA ILE A 15 5.92 -23.22 -31.38
C ILE A 15 7.40 -23.16 -31.04
N ASP A 16 8.25 -23.13 -32.08
CA ASP A 16 9.67 -22.93 -31.93
C ASP A 16 9.99 -21.46 -32.31
N TYR A 17 10.66 -20.73 -31.43
CA TYR A 17 10.99 -19.35 -31.67
C TYR A 17 12.32 -18.96 -31.00
N ALA A 18 12.95 -17.90 -31.49
CA ALA A 18 14.16 -17.35 -30.95
C ALA A 18 14.12 -15.82 -31.06
N GLY A 19 14.85 -15.14 -30.21
CA GLY A 19 14.93 -13.69 -30.22
C GLY A 19 15.84 -13.14 -29.13
N THR A 20 16.07 -11.82 -29.17
CA THR A 20 16.80 -11.08 -28.15
C THR A 20 15.83 -10.28 -27.33
N ILE A 21 15.93 -10.36 -26.01
CA ILE A 21 15.12 -9.59 -25.07
C ILE A 21 16.04 -8.64 -24.31
N HIS A 22 15.94 -7.37 -24.64
CA HIS A 22 16.72 -6.32 -23.97
C HIS A 22 15.96 -5.00 -23.97
N HIS A 23 15.06 -4.83 -23.00
CA HIS A 23 14.37 -3.57 -22.76
C HIS A 23 15.13 -2.81 -21.68
N ALA A 24 15.56 -1.59 -22.02
CA ALA A 24 16.35 -0.77 -21.10
C ALA A 24 15.59 -0.48 -19.81
N LEU A 25 16.31 -0.45 -18.68
CA LEU A 25 15.76 -0.01 -17.41
C LEU A 25 15.34 1.46 -17.50
N SER A 26 14.07 1.73 -17.31
CA SER A 26 13.52 3.09 -17.26
C SER A 26 13.31 3.53 -15.81
N SER A 27 13.69 4.78 -15.51
CA SER A 27 13.21 5.45 -14.31
C SER A 27 11.88 6.11 -14.62
N SER A 28 10.86 5.84 -13.83
CA SER A 28 9.61 6.60 -13.92
C SER A 28 9.89 8.08 -13.60
N ARG A 29 9.48 9.01 -14.48
CA ARG A 29 9.59 10.45 -14.25
C ARG A 29 8.58 10.98 -13.21
N ALA A 30 7.59 10.20 -12.86
CA ALA A 30 6.56 10.62 -11.92
C ALA A 30 7.02 10.33 -10.49
N GLU A 31 6.91 11.30 -9.59
CA GLU A 31 6.93 11.27 -8.10
C GLU A 31 7.63 10.08 -7.38
N GLN A 32 8.03 9.06 -8.12
CA GLN A 32 8.65 7.84 -7.64
C GLN A 32 10.18 7.97 -7.61
N SER A 33 10.68 9.09 -7.13
CA SER A 33 12.11 9.31 -6.87
C SER A 33 12.69 8.38 -5.78
N ARG A 34 12.06 7.24 -5.53
CA ARG A 34 12.61 6.18 -4.67
C ARG A 34 13.77 5.43 -5.30
N GLY A 35 14.27 5.87 -6.47
CA GLY A 35 15.34 5.21 -7.19
C GLY A 35 14.96 3.86 -7.80
N PHE A 36 13.68 3.51 -7.81
CA PHE A 36 13.18 2.29 -8.44
C PHE A 36 13.17 2.43 -9.95
N ARG A 37 13.56 1.35 -10.61
CA ARG A 37 13.56 1.22 -12.06
C ARG A 37 12.68 0.06 -12.46
N SER A 38 12.23 0.05 -13.69
CA SER A 38 11.43 -1.04 -14.25
C SER A 38 11.87 -1.36 -15.67
N THR A 39 11.60 -2.59 -16.08
CA THR A 39 11.74 -3.06 -17.45
C THR A 39 10.62 -4.04 -17.74
N SER A 40 10.18 -4.13 -18.99
CA SER A 40 9.28 -5.20 -19.45
C SER A 40 9.99 -6.53 -19.63
N GLY A 41 11.31 -6.54 -19.76
CA GLY A 41 12.11 -7.76 -19.86
C GLY A 41 13.57 -7.48 -20.21
N LEU A 42 14.48 -8.18 -19.55
CA LEU A 42 15.92 -7.97 -19.70
C LEU A 42 16.66 -9.30 -19.55
N ILE A 43 17.53 -9.57 -20.51
CA ILE A 43 18.52 -10.65 -20.44
C ILE A 43 19.89 -10.01 -20.69
N ASP A 44 20.76 -10.01 -19.67
CA ASP A 44 22.14 -9.54 -19.79
C ASP A 44 23.09 -10.30 -18.84
N ALA A 45 24.37 -9.90 -18.83
CA ALA A 45 25.38 -10.54 -17.98
C ALA A 45 25.13 -10.41 -16.47
N ARG A 46 24.28 -9.48 -16.04
CA ARG A 46 23.93 -9.26 -14.62
C ARG A 46 22.82 -10.18 -14.15
N GLY A 47 21.92 -10.57 -15.07
CA GLY A 47 20.77 -11.39 -14.74
C GLY A 47 19.69 -11.41 -15.83
N VAL A 48 18.66 -12.17 -15.54
CA VAL A 48 17.44 -12.30 -16.34
C VAL A 48 16.25 -11.83 -15.51
N PHE A 49 15.41 -11.01 -16.12
CA PHE A 49 14.08 -10.67 -15.65
C PHE A 49 13.10 -10.79 -16.80
N LEU A 50 12.18 -11.72 -16.72
CA LEU A 50 11.11 -11.91 -17.70
C LEU A 50 9.76 -11.97 -16.97
N ALA A 51 8.80 -11.22 -17.49
CA ALA A 51 7.41 -11.16 -17.03
C ALA A 51 6.47 -11.38 -18.22
N GLY A 52 5.18 -11.51 -18.01
CA GLY A 52 4.21 -11.65 -19.11
C GLY A 52 4.23 -10.49 -20.09
N SER A 53 4.47 -9.27 -19.62
CA SER A 53 4.62 -8.07 -20.45
C SER A 53 5.83 -8.09 -21.40
N THR A 54 6.80 -8.98 -21.17
CA THR A 54 7.92 -9.22 -22.09
C THR A 54 7.49 -9.91 -23.38
N LEU A 55 6.33 -10.62 -23.36
CA LEU A 55 5.85 -11.47 -24.46
C LEU A 55 6.85 -12.57 -24.85
N TRP A 56 7.61 -13.10 -23.88
CA TRP A 56 8.66 -14.08 -24.08
C TRP A 56 8.16 -15.52 -24.24
N TYR A 57 6.88 -15.74 -23.97
CA TYR A 57 6.16 -16.99 -24.23
C TYR A 57 4.87 -16.69 -24.98
N PRO A 58 4.30 -17.66 -25.75
CA PRO A 58 3.04 -17.46 -26.45
C PRO A 58 1.89 -17.19 -25.48
N GLN A 59 1.16 -16.09 -25.71
CA GLN A 59 -0.04 -15.74 -24.97
C GLN A 59 -1.25 -15.96 -25.87
N VAL A 60 -2.24 -16.72 -25.41
CA VAL A 60 -3.44 -17.05 -26.16
C VAL A 60 -4.55 -16.07 -25.77
N SER A 61 -5.09 -15.36 -26.77
CA SER A 61 -6.18 -14.42 -26.59
C SER A 61 -7.43 -15.12 -26.04
N GLY A 62 -8.10 -14.50 -25.05
CA GLY A 62 -9.31 -15.04 -24.43
C GLY A 62 -9.06 -15.94 -23.21
N TYR A 63 -7.83 -16.21 -22.86
CA TYR A 63 -7.47 -16.91 -21.62
C TYR A 63 -6.78 -15.99 -20.64
N SER A 64 -7.28 -15.94 -19.41
CA SER A 64 -6.74 -15.08 -18.34
C SER A 64 -5.76 -15.83 -17.44
N TYR A 65 -5.77 -17.17 -17.46
CA TYR A 65 -4.98 -18.00 -16.55
C TYR A 65 -4.32 -19.15 -17.30
N LEU A 66 -3.17 -19.54 -16.82
CA LEU A 66 -2.39 -20.67 -17.33
C LEU A 66 -1.78 -21.49 -16.18
N THR A 67 -1.51 -22.75 -16.45
CA THR A 67 -0.60 -23.60 -15.68
C THR A 67 0.57 -23.97 -16.57
N TYR A 68 1.74 -24.27 -16.00
CA TYR A 68 2.89 -24.59 -16.82
C TYR A 68 3.87 -25.55 -16.15
N SER A 69 4.64 -26.22 -17.02
CA SER A 69 5.90 -26.84 -16.70
C SER A 69 6.97 -26.22 -17.59
N MET A 70 8.03 -25.71 -16.99
CA MET A 70 9.09 -24.98 -17.69
C MET A 70 10.44 -25.63 -17.37
N GLN A 71 11.25 -25.84 -18.39
CA GLN A 71 12.66 -26.18 -18.26
C GLN A 71 13.52 -25.02 -18.74
N VAL A 72 14.51 -24.67 -17.95
CA VAL A 72 15.42 -23.55 -18.20
C VAL A 72 16.84 -24.06 -18.30
N GLU A 73 17.53 -23.73 -19.38
CA GLU A 73 18.96 -23.97 -19.54
C GLU A 73 19.73 -22.67 -19.31
N LEU A 74 20.63 -22.67 -18.35
CA LEU A 74 21.36 -21.52 -17.87
C LEU A 74 22.87 -21.72 -18.02
N PRO A 75 23.66 -20.63 -18.10
CA PRO A 75 25.11 -20.71 -17.99
C PRO A 75 25.55 -21.38 -16.68
N PRO A 76 26.73 -22.01 -16.63
CA PRO A 76 27.25 -22.62 -15.39
C PRO A 76 27.31 -21.61 -14.24
N GLY A 77 26.90 -22.04 -13.06
CA GLY A 77 26.86 -21.20 -11.85
C GLY A 77 25.70 -20.23 -11.77
N TRP A 78 24.77 -20.25 -12.74
CA TRP A 78 23.50 -19.53 -12.65
C TRP A 78 22.43 -20.41 -12.05
N SER A 79 21.46 -19.76 -11.41
CA SER A 79 20.20 -20.38 -10.99
C SER A 79 19.01 -19.50 -11.29
N SER A 80 17.85 -20.11 -11.38
CA SER A 80 16.59 -19.43 -11.68
C SER A 80 15.62 -19.46 -10.51
N VAL A 81 14.65 -18.54 -10.56
CA VAL A 81 13.46 -18.54 -9.69
C VAL A 81 12.24 -18.23 -10.55
N SER A 82 11.20 -19.05 -10.35
CA SER A 82 9.90 -18.89 -10.98
C SER A 82 8.81 -19.26 -9.96
N GLN A 83 7.53 -19.15 -10.36
CA GLN A 83 6.43 -19.61 -9.52
C GLN A 83 6.43 -21.13 -9.36
N GLY A 84 5.79 -21.60 -8.30
CA GLY A 84 5.55 -23.01 -8.08
C GLY A 84 6.72 -23.78 -7.49
N LYS A 85 6.79 -25.06 -7.79
CA LYS A 85 7.77 -26.00 -7.28
C LYS A 85 8.96 -26.10 -8.22
N ARG A 86 10.17 -26.02 -7.65
CA ARG A 86 11.40 -26.30 -8.40
C ARG A 86 11.63 -27.80 -8.48
N GLU A 87 11.92 -28.28 -9.65
CA GLU A 87 12.35 -29.67 -9.87
C GLU A 87 13.85 -29.85 -9.55
N PRO A 88 14.32 -31.09 -9.40
CA PRO A 88 15.74 -31.35 -9.14
C PRO A 88 16.65 -30.72 -10.21
N ARG A 89 17.62 -29.95 -9.76
CA ARG A 89 18.62 -29.28 -10.60
C ARG A 89 19.61 -30.29 -11.18
N GLN A 90 19.92 -30.15 -12.44
CA GLN A 90 20.96 -30.90 -13.13
C GLN A 90 22.10 -29.95 -13.52
N SER A 91 23.23 -30.05 -12.84
CA SER A 91 24.41 -29.24 -13.11
C SER A 91 25.39 -30.00 -14.00
N GLY A 92 25.72 -29.41 -15.14
CA GLY A 92 26.74 -29.90 -16.08
C GLY A 92 27.84 -28.88 -16.30
N ASN A 93 28.96 -29.30 -16.91
CA ASN A 93 30.11 -28.42 -17.16
C ASN A 93 29.79 -27.28 -18.16
N LYS A 94 28.80 -27.46 -19.02
CA LYS A 94 28.44 -26.48 -20.06
C LYS A 94 27.16 -25.71 -19.74
N LEU A 95 26.21 -26.37 -19.08
CA LEU A 95 24.87 -25.82 -18.81
C LEU A 95 24.36 -26.33 -17.45
N THR A 96 23.55 -25.50 -16.81
CA THR A 96 22.70 -25.89 -15.68
C THR A 96 21.25 -25.98 -16.19
N ARG A 97 20.58 -27.10 -15.90
CA ARG A 97 19.15 -27.28 -16.19
C ARG A 97 18.34 -27.23 -14.93
N GLU A 98 17.26 -26.45 -14.95
CA GLU A 98 16.31 -26.32 -13.86
C GLU A 98 14.88 -26.43 -14.38
N GLY A 99 14.03 -27.11 -13.61
CA GLY A 99 12.61 -27.23 -13.91
C GLY A 99 11.75 -26.45 -12.91
N TRP A 100 10.63 -25.92 -13.38
CA TRP A 100 9.61 -25.26 -12.58
C TRP A 100 8.24 -25.76 -12.99
N VAL A 101 7.41 -26.14 -12.01
CA VAL A 101 6.06 -26.66 -12.25
C VAL A 101 5.09 -25.94 -11.33
N ILE A 102 3.98 -25.48 -11.93
CA ILE A 102 2.84 -24.95 -11.20
C ILE A 102 1.53 -25.49 -11.77
N ASP A 103 0.75 -26.12 -10.90
CA ASP A 103 -0.56 -26.70 -11.19
C ASP A 103 -1.72 -25.78 -10.77
N LYS A 104 -1.41 -24.62 -10.22
CA LYS A 104 -2.39 -23.58 -9.85
C LYS A 104 -2.51 -22.57 -10.99
N PRO A 105 -3.70 -22.06 -11.28
CA PRO A 105 -3.89 -20.99 -12.29
C PRO A 105 -2.97 -19.81 -11.99
N GLN A 106 -2.28 -19.28 -13.00
CA GLN A 106 -1.40 -18.12 -12.93
C GLN A 106 -1.79 -17.11 -14.00
N GLU A 107 -1.69 -15.81 -13.68
CA GLU A 107 -1.97 -14.74 -14.67
C GLU A 107 -0.84 -14.61 -15.70
N GLU A 108 0.40 -14.90 -15.30
CA GLU A 108 1.58 -14.81 -16.16
C GLU A 108 2.70 -15.73 -15.65
N ILE A 109 3.76 -15.89 -16.48
CA ILE A 109 4.97 -16.62 -16.12
C ILE A 109 6.09 -15.64 -15.86
N TYR A 110 6.69 -15.71 -14.68
CA TYR A 110 7.91 -14.99 -14.33
C TYR A 110 9.13 -15.90 -14.42
N LEU A 111 10.25 -15.35 -14.89
CA LEU A 111 11.55 -16.00 -14.83
C LEU A 111 12.60 -14.99 -14.40
N ILE A 112 13.19 -15.23 -13.24
CA ILE A 112 14.33 -14.49 -12.73
C ILE A 112 15.52 -15.44 -12.73
N ALA A 113 16.68 -15.02 -13.22
CA ALA A 113 17.90 -15.82 -13.13
C ALA A 113 19.14 -14.94 -12.97
N ALA A 114 20.10 -15.42 -12.22
CA ALA A 114 21.40 -14.79 -12.04
C ALA A 114 22.41 -15.77 -11.40
N ARG A 115 23.61 -15.29 -11.11
CA ARG A 115 24.50 -15.97 -10.17
C ARG A 115 24.02 -15.69 -8.75
N PHE A 116 23.40 -16.67 -8.11
CA PHE A 116 22.91 -16.56 -6.75
C PHE A 116 23.66 -17.51 -5.79
N THR A 117 23.86 -17.04 -4.55
CA THR A 117 24.08 -17.90 -3.41
C THR A 117 22.71 -18.23 -2.83
N GLU A 118 22.39 -19.51 -2.74
CA GLU A 118 21.08 -20.00 -2.32
C GLU A 118 21.12 -20.47 -0.87
N TYR A 119 20.13 -20.02 -0.09
CA TYR A 119 19.87 -20.46 1.28
C TYR A 119 18.44 -20.96 1.36
N GLY A 120 18.18 -21.94 2.23
CA GLY A 120 16.84 -22.49 2.34
C GLY A 120 16.59 -23.25 3.62
N ARG A 121 15.31 -23.34 3.98
CA ARG A 121 14.81 -24.07 5.13
C ARG A 121 13.45 -24.67 4.80
N ASP A 122 13.20 -25.89 5.23
CA ASP A 122 11.89 -26.51 5.11
C ASP A 122 11.04 -26.19 6.35
N LEU A 123 9.90 -25.55 6.11
CA LEU A 123 8.92 -25.21 7.14
C LEU A 123 7.86 -26.30 7.18
N GLN A 124 7.90 -27.14 8.22
CA GLN A 124 6.92 -28.22 8.39
C GLN A 124 5.53 -27.65 8.71
N ARG A 125 4.50 -28.17 8.06
CA ARG A 125 3.09 -27.83 8.24
C ARG A 125 2.24 -29.11 8.26
N PRO A 126 1.05 -29.08 8.85
CA PRO A 126 0.15 -30.25 8.85
C PRO A 126 -0.19 -30.77 7.44
N GLN A 127 -0.19 -29.89 6.45
CA GLN A 127 -0.57 -30.19 5.05
C GLN A 127 0.64 -30.43 4.13
N GLY A 128 1.85 -30.53 4.67
CA GLY A 128 3.09 -30.70 3.94
C GLY A 128 4.15 -29.66 4.30
N SER A 129 5.26 -29.66 3.56
CA SER A 129 6.37 -28.73 3.80
C SER A 129 6.31 -27.53 2.84
N ILE A 130 6.55 -26.33 3.36
CA ILE A 130 6.76 -25.10 2.57
C ILE A 130 8.27 -24.84 2.57
N LYS A 131 8.85 -24.63 1.39
CA LYS A 131 10.26 -24.29 1.28
C LYS A 131 10.48 -22.78 1.38
N ALA A 132 11.04 -22.29 2.47
CA ALA A 132 11.52 -20.91 2.57
C ALA A 132 12.90 -20.80 1.93
N GLN A 133 13.10 -19.83 1.03
CA GLN A 133 14.34 -19.67 0.27
C GLN A 133 14.79 -18.21 0.23
N VAL A 134 16.10 -18.00 0.16
CA VAL A 134 16.73 -16.69 -0.03
C VAL A 134 17.81 -16.82 -1.09
N PHE A 135 17.72 -15.99 -2.13
CA PHE A 135 18.66 -15.95 -3.24
C PHE A 135 19.41 -14.61 -3.19
N LEU A 136 20.67 -14.63 -2.79
CA LEU A 136 21.52 -13.45 -2.69
C LEU A 136 22.56 -13.42 -3.81
N ARG A 137 22.85 -12.24 -4.31
CA ARG A 137 23.87 -12.03 -5.36
C ARG A 137 25.30 -12.14 -4.85
N GLN A 138 25.48 -11.94 -3.56
CA GLN A 138 26.73 -12.17 -2.83
C GLN A 138 26.45 -13.01 -1.59
N PRO A 139 27.37 -13.87 -1.14
CA PRO A 139 27.20 -14.63 0.07
C PRO A 139 27.00 -13.73 1.29
N ASP A 140 25.91 -13.93 2.03
CA ASP A 140 25.62 -13.27 3.31
C ASP A 140 24.70 -14.16 4.14
N GLN A 141 25.31 -15.06 4.91
CA GLN A 141 24.59 -16.03 5.75
C GLN A 141 23.69 -15.33 6.79
N LYS A 142 24.20 -14.26 7.42
CA LYS A 142 23.46 -13.54 8.47
C LYS A 142 22.21 -12.87 7.92
N LEU A 143 22.31 -12.25 6.76
CA LEU A 143 21.17 -11.63 6.09
C LEU A 143 20.16 -12.70 5.65
N ALA A 144 20.63 -13.81 5.10
CA ALA A 144 19.77 -14.91 4.66
C ALA A 144 18.99 -15.51 5.83
N GLU A 145 19.63 -15.82 6.95
CA GLU A 145 18.98 -16.36 8.15
C GLU A 145 17.91 -15.40 8.69
N LYS A 146 18.24 -14.10 8.77
CA LYS A 146 17.27 -13.07 9.18
C LYS A 146 15.98 -13.11 8.34
N TYR A 147 16.09 -13.26 7.02
CA TYR A 147 14.93 -13.33 6.14
C TYR A 147 14.23 -14.69 6.15
N LEU A 148 14.95 -15.79 6.35
CA LEU A 148 14.35 -17.11 6.54
C LEU A 148 13.51 -17.16 7.81
N ASP A 149 14.00 -16.58 8.91
CA ASP A 149 13.26 -16.49 10.18
C ASP A 149 12.00 -15.61 10.01
N ALA A 150 12.14 -14.45 9.37
CA ALA A 150 11.01 -13.56 9.09
C ALA A 150 9.97 -14.24 8.19
N THR A 151 10.40 -14.94 7.14
CA THR A 151 9.51 -15.71 6.27
C THR A 151 8.71 -16.75 7.06
N ALA A 152 9.38 -17.51 7.93
CA ALA A 152 8.72 -18.52 8.76
C ALA A 152 7.67 -17.91 9.69
N GLY A 153 8.00 -16.78 10.34
CA GLY A 153 7.10 -16.06 11.24
C GLY A 153 5.90 -15.46 10.52
N TYR A 154 6.11 -14.76 9.41
CA TYR A 154 5.02 -14.13 8.65
C TYR A 154 4.11 -15.15 7.96
N LEU A 155 4.65 -16.21 7.38
CA LEU A 155 3.83 -17.29 6.84
C LEU A 155 2.95 -17.91 7.94
N GLN A 156 3.50 -18.17 9.11
CA GLN A 156 2.74 -18.71 10.25
C GLN A 156 1.63 -17.74 10.70
N MET A 157 1.95 -16.46 10.83
CA MET A 157 0.99 -15.43 11.22
C MET A 157 -0.18 -15.34 10.24
N TYR A 158 0.09 -15.30 8.94
CA TYR A 158 -0.95 -15.20 7.92
C TYR A 158 -1.72 -16.50 7.73
N GLU A 159 -1.09 -17.67 7.90
CA GLU A 159 -1.79 -18.95 7.91
C GLU A 159 -2.81 -19.05 9.07
N GLN A 160 -2.47 -18.54 10.24
CA GLN A 160 -3.40 -18.46 11.37
C GLN A 160 -4.54 -17.46 11.12
N LEU A 161 -4.23 -16.32 10.53
CA LEU A 161 -5.20 -15.26 10.29
C LEU A 161 -6.17 -15.61 9.14
N LEU A 162 -5.68 -16.18 8.04
CA LEU A 162 -6.41 -16.26 6.76
C LEU A 162 -6.63 -17.70 6.27
N GLY A 163 -5.81 -18.64 6.72
CA GLY A 163 -5.82 -20.02 6.24
C GLY A 163 -4.53 -20.39 5.50
N PRO A 164 -4.40 -21.66 5.07
CA PRO A 164 -3.15 -22.24 4.64
C PRO A 164 -2.55 -21.54 3.42
N TYR A 165 -1.24 -21.35 3.44
CA TYR A 165 -0.44 -20.82 2.33
C TYR A 165 -0.69 -21.62 1.04
N GLY A 166 -0.86 -20.92 -0.08
CA GLY A 166 -1.31 -21.52 -1.33
C GLY A 166 -0.23 -22.21 -2.17
N TYR A 167 1.05 -21.99 -1.87
CA TYR A 167 2.18 -22.43 -2.68
C TYR A 167 3.11 -23.38 -1.91
N SER A 168 3.98 -24.10 -2.64
CA SER A 168 4.95 -25.05 -2.06
C SER A 168 6.23 -24.38 -1.54
N LYS A 169 6.47 -23.13 -1.93
CA LYS A 169 7.64 -22.34 -1.49
C LYS A 169 7.29 -20.88 -1.32
N PHE A 170 8.14 -20.17 -0.58
CA PHE A 170 8.27 -18.71 -0.68
C PHE A 170 9.76 -18.35 -0.76
N ALA A 171 10.12 -17.46 -1.70
CA ALA A 171 11.50 -17.05 -1.89
C ALA A 171 11.67 -15.53 -1.82
N LEU A 172 12.69 -15.04 -1.12
CA LEU A 172 13.26 -13.72 -1.29
C LEU A 172 14.33 -13.77 -2.38
N VAL A 173 14.26 -12.92 -3.37
CA VAL A 173 15.24 -12.83 -4.46
C VAL A 173 15.85 -11.44 -4.52
N GLU A 174 17.17 -11.36 -4.40
CA GLU A 174 17.93 -10.12 -4.55
C GLU A 174 18.06 -9.75 -6.02
N ASN A 175 17.44 -8.63 -6.41
CA ASN A 175 17.49 -8.13 -7.78
C ASN A 175 18.75 -7.32 -8.07
N PHE A 176 19.12 -7.21 -9.34
CA PHE A 176 20.30 -6.46 -9.81
C PHE A 176 20.02 -4.97 -10.11
N TRP A 177 18.79 -4.49 -9.84
CA TRP A 177 18.44 -3.07 -9.73
C TRP A 177 17.46 -2.86 -8.57
N GLU A 178 17.30 -1.62 -8.13
CA GLU A 178 16.40 -1.29 -7.02
C GLU A 178 14.94 -1.43 -7.44
N THR A 179 14.23 -2.30 -6.76
CA THR A 179 12.80 -2.63 -6.99
C THR A 179 12.16 -3.25 -5.76
N GLY A 180 10.83 -3.38 -5.79
CA GLY A 180 10.01 -4.12 -4.83
C GLY A 180 8.80 -4.69 -5.56
N PHE A 181 8.75 -6.02 -5.74
CA PHE A 181 7.66 -6.73 -6.41
C PHE A 181 7.24 -7.98 -5.62
N GLY A 182 5.96 -8.07 -5.28
CA GLY A 182 5.33 -9.28 -4.78
C GLY A 182 4.85 -10.16 -5.94
N MET A 183 5.54 -11.25 -6.16
CA MET A 183 5.22 -12.22 -7.20
C MET A 183 4.65 -13.51 -6.61
N PRO A 184 3.89 -14.32 -7.37
CA PRO A 184 3.37 -15.58 -6.86
C PRO A 184 4.49 -16.48 -6.33
N SER A 185 4.47 -16.77 -5.03
CA SER A 185 5.44 -17.59 -4.30
C SER A 185 6.87 -17.02 -4.15
N PHE A 186 7.12 -15.76 -4.49
CA PHE A 186 8.39 -15.09 -4.20
C PHE A 186 8.27 -13.56 -4.21
N THR A 187 9.26 -12.89 -3.66
CA THR A 187 9.40 -11.42 -3.77
C THR A 187 10.76 -11.07 -4.36
N LEU A 188 10.77 -10.04 -5.19
CA LEU A 188 11.97 -9.52 -5.83
C LEU A 188 12.28 -8.13 -5.26
N LEU A 189 13.34 -8.02 -4.47
CA LEU A 189 13.76 -6.78 -3.82
C LEU A 189 15.17 -6.37 -4.26
N GLY A 190 15.38 -5.06 -4.41
CA GLY A 190 16.68 -4.52 -4.77
C GLY A 190 17.75 -4.71 -3.69
N SER A 191 19.01 -4.72 -4.09
CA SER A 191 20.17 -4.97 -3.21
C SER A 191 20.27 -4.01 -2.03
N ARG A 192 19.93 -2.74 -2.22
CA ARG A 192 19.90 -1.74 -1.13
C ARG A 192 18.70 -1.94 -0.22
N VAL A 193 17.53 -2.18 -0.84
CA VAL A 193 16.27 -2.35 -0.12
C VAL A 193 16.35 -3.46 0.90
N ILE A 194 16.84 -4.65 0.53
CA ILE A 194 16.92 -5.81 1.46
C ILE A 194 17.85 -5.59 2.65
N ARG A 195 18.74 -4.59 2.59
CA ARG A 195 19.69 -4.25 3.67
C ARG A 195 19.20 -3.14 4.59
N LEU A 196 18.09 -2.48 4.25
CA LEU A 196 17.49 -1.48 5.13
C LEU A 196 16.84 -2.16 6.35
N PRO A 197 17.13 -1.70 7.56
CA PRO A 197 16.74 -2.43 8.79
C PRO A 197 15.24 -2.53 8.99
N PHE A 198 14.46 -1.62 8.43
CA PHE A 198 13.01 -1.54 8.59
C PHE A 198 12.22 -2.37 7.55
N ILE A 199 12.81 -2.76 6.42
CA ILE A 199 12.13 -3.48 5.34
C ILE A 199 11.52 -4.79 5.82
N ILE A 200 12.20 -5.48 6.70
CA ILE A 200 11.75 -6.76 7.22
C ILE A 200 10.45 -6.67 8.04
N ASN A 201 10.14 -5.49 8.58
CA ASN A 201 8.92 -5.21 9.36
C ASN A 201 7.95 -4.25 8.65
N SER A 202 8.17 -3.96 7.38
CA SER A 202 7.32 -3.09 6.57
C SER A 202 7.01 -3.72 5.22
N SER A 203 7.79 -3.45 4.17
CA SER A 203 7.51 -3.96 2.82
C SER A 203 7.56 -5.49 2.73
N TYR A 204 8.43 -6.16 3.49
CA TYR A 204 8.58 -7.61 3.36
C TYR A 204 7.32 -8.41 3.74
N PRO A 205 6.66 -8.17 4.89
CA PRO A 205 5.38 -8.82 5.20
C PRO A 205 4.26 -8.42 4.22
N HIS A 206 4.28 -7.21 3.67
CA HIS A 206 3.36 -6.77 2.63
C HIS A 206 3.49 -7.64 1.38
N GLU A 207 4.71 -7.84 0.86
CA GLU A 207 4.97 -8.69 -0.29
C GLU A 207 4.67 -10.18 -0.03
N ILE A 208 4.86 -10.67 1.19
CA ILE A 208 4.46 -12.03 1.58
C ILE A 208 2.93 -12.15 1.53
N LEU A 209 2.20 -11.18 2.07
CA LEU A 209 0.74 -11.22 2.15
C LEU A 209 0.07 -11.17 0.77
N HIS A 210 0.72 -10.60 -0.23
CA HIS A 210 0.25 -10.68 -1.62
C HIS A 210 0.04 -12.12 -2.11
N ASN A 211 0.63 -13.14 -1.45
CA ASN A 211 0.33 -14.53 -1.79
C ASN A 211 -1.05 -15.01 -1.31
N TRP A 212 -1.75 -14.24 -0.49
CA TRP A 212 -3.18 -14.39 -0.20
C TRP A 212 -4.01 -13.44 -1.04
N TRP A 213 -3.62 -12.16 -1.15
CA TRP A 213 -4.35 -11.09 -1.82
C TRP A 213 -3.59 -10.57 -3.05
N GLY A 214 -4.13 -10.83 -4.23
CA GLY A 214 -3.51 -10.53 -5.53
C GLY A 214 -2.94 -11.77 -6.21
N ASN A 215 -2.13 -12.58 -5.53
CA ASN A 215 -1.55 -13.81 -6.09
C ASN A 215 -2.25 -15.09 -5.59
N GLY A 216 -3.03 -15.01 -4.52
CA GLY A 216 -3.81 -16.14 -3.98
C GLY A 216 -5.30 -16.02 -4.30
N VAL A 217 -5.87 -14.83 -4.16
CA VAL A 217 -7.16 -14.41 -4.69
C VAL A 217 -6.87 -13.32 -5.69
N TYR A 218 -7.21 -13.55 -6.96
CA TYR A 218 -6.92 -12.62 -8.05
C TYR A 218 -7.88 -11.42 -8.04
N VAL A 219 -7.41 -10.31 -8.57
CA VAL A 219 -8.16 -9.05 -8.60
C VAL A 219 -8.94 -8.93 -9.91
N ASP A 220 -10.23 -8.59 -9.81
CA ASP A 220 -10.97 -8.06 -10.96
C ASP A 220 -10.56 -6.60 -11.18
N PHE A 221 -9.46 -6.39 -11.89
CA PHE A 221 -8.96 -5.05 -12.18
C PHE A 221 -9.97 -4.16 -12.91
N ALA A 222 -10.93 -4.72 -13.66
CA ALA A 222 -11.97 -3.92 -14.30
C ALA A 222 -12.86 -3.20 -13.28
N ARG A 223 -12.99 -3.76 -12.06
CA ARG A 223 -13.83 -3.26 -10.97
C ARG A 223 -13.05 -2.70 -9.79
N GLY A 224 -11.74 -2.50 -9.92
CA GLY A 224 -10.90 -1.88 -8.91
C GLY A 224 -9.95 -2.84 -8.19
N ASN A 225 -8.72 -2.37 -7.95
CA ASN A 225 -7.72 -3.13 -7.22
C ASN A 225 -7.91 -2.96 -5.70
N TRP A 226 -8.58 -3.91 -5.08
CA TRP A 226 -8.79 -3.96 -3.63
C TRP A 226 -7.59 -4.56 -2.89
N SER A 227 -6.73 -5.33 -3.58
CA SER A 227 -5.71 -6.15 -2.92
C SER A 227 -4.64 -5.31 -2.23
N GLU A 228 -4.22 -4.20 -2.83
CA GLU A 228 -3.19 -3.32 -2.26
C GLU A 228 -3.60 -2.73 -0.91
N GLY A 229 -4.81 -2.19 -0.83
CA GLY A 229 -5.28 -1.60 0.43
C GLY A 229 -5.62 -2.63 1.49
N LEU A 230 -6.12 -3.82 1.11
CA LEU A 230 -6.32 -4.93 2.06
C LEU A 230 -4.98 -5.47 2.55
N THR A 231 -3.99 -5.58 1.67
CA THR A 231 -2.62 -5.97 2.04
C THR A 231 -1.99 -4.92 2.97
N ALA A 232 -2.11 -3.62 2.67
CA ALA A 232 -1.65 -2.56 3.55
C ALA A 232 -2.35 -2.60 4.93
N TYR A 233 -3.63 -2.97 4.97
CA TYR A 233 -4.35 -3.12 6.25
C TYR A 233 -3.85 -4.29 7.09
N LEU A 234 -3.67 -5.47 6.47
CA LEU A 234 -3.33 -6.71 7.18
C LEU A 234 -1.82 -6.96 7.31
N ALA A 235 -0.98 -6.15 6.65
CA ALA A 235 0.46 -6.15 6.85
C ALA A 235 0.91 -4.86 7.54
N ASP A 236 0.93 -3.73 6.82
CA ASP A 236 1.54 -2.50 7.32
C ASP A 236 0.83 -1.98 8.58
N HIS A 237 -0.50 -1.84 8.54
CA HIS A 237 -1.28 -1.39 9.68
C HIS A 237 -1.31 -2.42 10.82
N LEU A 238 -1.48 -3.72 10.52
CA LEU A 238 -1.56 -4.77 11.56
C LEU A 238 -0.25 -4.85 12.37
N ILE A 239 0.91 -4.75 11.72
CA ILE A 239 2.20 -4.72 12.41
C ILE A 239 2.32 -3.46 13.29
N LYS A 240 1.84 -2.31 12.82
CA LYS A 240 1.77 -1.09 13.62
C LYS A 240 0.79 -1.21 14.78
N GLU A 241 -0.33 -1.91 14.60
CA GLU A 241 -1.28 -2.23 15.67
C GLU A 241 -0.64 -3.09 16.76
N GLN A 242 0.10 -4.13 16.39
CA GLN A 242 0.87 -4.97 17.34
C GLN A 242 1.94 -4.19 18.10
N GLN A 243 2.44 -3.08 17.53
CA GLN A 243 3.40 -2.17 18.15
C GLN A 243 2.74 -1.03 18.95
N GLY A 244 1.41 -0.97 19.07
CA GLY A 244 0.67 0.12 19.71
C GLY A 244 0.66 1.43 18.91
N GLN A 245 0.96 1.40 17.60
CA GLN A 245 1.11 2.56 16.73
C GLN A 245 -0.02 2.69 15.67
N ALA A 246 -1.10 1.92 15.79
CA ALA A 246 -2.18 1.89 14.82
C ALA A 246 -2.84 3.27 14.59
N VAL A 247 -3.09 4.00 15.68
CA VAL A 247 -3.70 5.34 15.63
C VAL A 247 -2.86 6.30 14.79
N ASN A 248 -1.56 6.35 15.04
CA ASN A 248 -0.63 7.20 14.27
C ASN A 248 -0.58 6.79 12.80
N TYR A 249 -0.62 5.48 12.50
CA TYR A 249 -0.61 4.99 11.13
C TYR A 249 -1.86 5.42 10.36
N ARG A 250 -3.04 5.33 10.99
CA ARG A 250 -4.30 5.80 10.40
C ARG A 250 -4.32 7.31 10.22
N GLN A 251 -3.88 8.08 11.22
CA GLN A 251 -3.74 9.53 11.11
C GLN A 251 -2.88 9.92 9.91
N GLN A 252 -1.70 9.31 9.75
CA GLN A 252 -0.81 9.54 8.61
C GLN A 252 -1.46 9.17 7.27
N SER A 253 -2.23 8.09 7.21
CA SER A 253 -2.95 7.66 6.01
C SER A 253 -4.03 8.68 5.62
N LEU A 254 -4.79 9.18 6.59
CA LEU A 254 -5.80 10.24 6.39
C LEU A 254 -5.15 11.57 6.01
N GLN A 255 -3.99 11.91 6.60
CA GLN A 255 -3.23 13.10 6.25
C GLN A 255 -2.72 13.02 4.80
N LYS A 256 -2.16 11.89 4.38
CA LYS A 256 -1.78 11.67 2.97
C LYS A 256 -2.97 11.85 2.02
N TYR A 257 -4.13 11.31 2.37
CA TYR A 257 -5.34 11.50 1.57
C TYR A 257 -5.72 12.96 1.47
N ARG A 258 -5.76 13.70 2.59
CA ARG A 258 -6.04 15.13 2.61
C ARG A 258 -5.09 15.93 1.72
N ASP A 259 -3.78 15.62 1.80
CA ASP A 259 -2.73 16.40 1.15
C ASP A 259 -2.58 16.07 -0.34
N TYR A 260 -2.75 14.79 -0.73
CA TYR A 260 -2.51 14.34 -2.10
C TYR A 260 -3.76 14.13 -2.95
N ALA A 261 -4.92 13.80 -2.34
CA ALA A 261 -6.16 13.53 -3.08
C ALA A 261 -7.10 14.75 -3.19
N ALA A 262 -6.60 15.96 -2.92
CA ALA A 262 -7.38 17.19 -3.03
C ALA A 262 -7.86 17.47 -4.47
N GLU A 263 -8.99 18.14 -4.59
CA GLU A 263 -9.60 18.59 -5.85
C GLU A 263 -9.87 17.44 -6.85
N ASN A 264 -9.36 17.54 -8.08
CA ASN A 264 -9.62 16.59 -9.18
C ASN A 264 -8.69 15.35 -9.15
N ARG A 265 -7.95 15.13 -8.08
CA ARG A 265 -7.01 13.99 -7.95
C ARG A 265 -7.61 12.79 -7.21
N ASP A 266 -8.83 12.92 -6.71
CA ASP A 266 -9.58 11.81 -6.11
C ASP A 266 -10.41 11.07 -7.16
N PHE A 267 -10.64 9.77 -6.93
CA PHE A 267 -11.39 8.91 -7.82
C PHE A 267 -12.06 7.77 -7.03
N PRO A 268 -13.10 7.12 -7.58
CA PRO A 268 -13.73 5.96 -6.93
C PRO A 268 -12.75 4.78 -6.84
N LEU A 269 -12.79 4.00 -5.76
CA LEU A 269 -11.94 2.80 -5.61
C LEU A 269 -12.16 1.79 -6.73
N SER A 270 -13.36 1.72 -7.33
CA SER A 270 -13.66 0.91 -8.51
C SER A 270 -12.80 1.26 -9.74
N GLN A 271 -12.18 2.44 -9.78
CA GLN A 271 -11.27 2.87 -10.83
C GLN A 271 -9.79 2.71 -10.50
N PHE A 272 -9.44 2.32 -9.27
CA PHE A 272 -8.05 2.09 -8.89
C PHE A 272 -7.50 0.85 -9.61
N ARG A 273 -6.31 0.98 -10.21
CA ARG A 273 -5.62 -0.12 -10.91
C ARG A 273 -4.25 -0.41 -10.32
N GLY A 274 -3.53 0.63 -9.93
CA GLY A 274 -2.19 0.53 -9.38
C GLY A 274 -1.65 1.90 -8.99
N ARG A 275 -0.50 1.89 -8.32
CA ARG A 275 0.15 3.10 -7.85
C ARG A 275 0.99 3.73 -8.96
N HIS A 276 0.69 4.98 -9.29
CA HIS A 276 1.44 5.77 -10.27
C HIS A 276 1.89 7.13 -9.71
N ARG A 277 1.16 7.65 -8.71
CA ARG A 277 1.39 8.95 -8.06
C ARG A 277 1.04 8.86 -6.58
N SER A 278 1.46 9.85 -5.78
CA SER A 278 1.10 9.94 -4.36
C SER A 278 -0.42 10.00 -4.13
N SER A 279 -1.17 10.66 -5.03
CA SER A 279 -2.65 10.65 -4.97
C SER A 279 -3.24 9.26 -5.21
N THR A 280 -2.72 8.47 -6.15
CA THR A 280 -3.21 7.11 -6.38
C THR A 280 -2.85 6.17 -5.23
N GLU A 281 -1.73 6.40 -4.53
CA GLU A 281 -1.41 5.71 -3.28
C GLU A 281 -2.38 6.09 -2.16
N ALA A 282 -2.59 7.40 -1.94
CA ALA A 282 -3.45 7.90 -0.88
C ALA A 282 -4.90 7.40 -1.00
N VAL A 283 -5.42 7.32 -2.23
CA VAL A 283 -6.75 6.79 -2.51
C VAL A 283 -6.73 5.26 -2.54
N GLY A 284 -5.96 4.66 -3.43
CA GLY A 284 -6.00 3.22 -3.68
C GLY A 284 -5.59 2.37 -2.47
N TYR A 285 -4.53 2.75 -1.78
CA TYR A 285 -4.07 2.08 -0.56
C TYR A 285 -4.79 2.64 0.68
N GLY A 286 -4.74 3.96 0.89
CA GLY A 286 -5.21 4.59 2.12
C GLY A 286 -6.72 4.48 2.32
N LYS A 287 -7.54 4.86 1.33
CA LYS A 287 -9.00 4.76 1.43
C LYS A 287 -9.47 3.31 1.51
N THR A 288 -8.83 2.38 0.75
CA THR A 288 -9.17 0.94 0.84
C THR A 288 -8.78 0.34 2.18
N LEU A 289 -7.61 0.68 2.73
CA LEU A 289 -7.21 0.31 4.09
C LEU A 289 -8.28 0.74 5.10
N MET A 290 -8.70 2.00 5.03
CA MET A 290 -9.71 2.55 5.95
C MET A 290 -11.09 1.94 5.73
N LEU A 291 -11.45 1.55 4.50
CA LEU A 291 -12.68 0.79 4.23
C LEU A 291 -12.70 -0.51 5.04
N PHE A 292 -11.61 -1.30 4.99
CA PHE A 292 -11.51 -2.55 5.75
C PHE A 292 -11.41 -2.30 7.25
N HIS A 293 -10.76 -1.23 7.69
CA HIS A 293 -10.72 -0.84 9.09
C HIS A 293 -12.13 -0.51 9.62
N MET A 294 -12.88 0.35 8.93
CA MET A 294 -14.26 0.67 9.28
C MET A 294 -15.17 -0.56 9.25
N LEU A 295 -14.95 -1.47 8.31
CA LEU A 295 -15.70 -2.72 8.23
C LEU A 295 -15.41 -3.64 9.44
N ARG A 296 -14.13 -3.74 9.84
CA ARG A 296 -13.72 -4.47 11.06
C ARG A 296 -14.34 -3.85 12.32
N LYS A 297 -14.33 -2.53 12.45
CA LYS A 297 -14.94 -1.80 13.58
C LYS A 297 -16.46 -2.04 13.64
N LYS A 298 -17.11 -2.09 12.49
CA LYS A 298 -18.56 -2.33 12.38
C LYS A 298 -18.95 -3.76 12.73
N LEU A 299 -18.19 -4.76 12.29
CA LEU A 299 -18.56 -6.17 12.41
C LEU A 299 -17.91 -6.88 13.62
N GLY A 300 -16.86 -6.28 14.20
CA GLY A 300 -16.01 -6.89 15.21
C GLY A 300 -14.96 -7.82 14.62
N ASP A 301 -13.91 -8.07 15.40
CA ASP A 301 -12.70 -8.78 14.98
C ASP A 301 -12.97 -10.21 14.54
N GLU A 302 -13.82 -10.92 15.28
CA GLU A 302 -14.13 -12.33 15.01
C GLU A 302 -14.86 -12.52 13.68
N VAL A 303 -15.93 -11.73 13.45
CA VAL A 303 -16.72 -11.79 12.20
C VAL A 303 -15.89 -11.35 11.02
N PHE A 304 -15.10 -10.29 11.18
CA PHE A 304 -14.20 -9.77 10.15
C PHE A 304 -13.17 -10.82 9.72
N THR A 305 -12.49 -11.45 10.69
CA THR A 305 -11.49 -12.50 10.43
C THR A 305 -12.11 -13.71 9.75
N ARG A 306 -13.28 -14.17 10.24
CA ARG A 306 -14.02 -15.30 9.65
C ARG A 306 -14.47 -15.01 8.22
N ALA A 307 -14.84 -13.76 7.92
CA ALA A 307 -15.18 -13.34 6.55
C ALA A 307 -13.95 -13.36 5.61
N LEU A 308 -12.78 -12.90 6.08
CA LEU A 308 -11.53 -12.99 5.31
C LEU A 308 -11.12 -14.45 5.04
N GLN A 309 -11.22 -15.32 6.03
CA GLN A 309 -10.94 -16.75 5.87
C GLN A 309 -11.90 -17.40 4.86
N THR A 310 -13.17 -17.00 4.90
CA THR A 310 -14.19 -17.45 3.95
C THR A 310 -13.89 -16.95 2.54
N LEU A 311 -13.52 -15.67 2.39
CA LEU A 311 -13.12 -15.08 1.11
C LEU A 311 -11.92 -15.84 0.51
N TYR A 312 -10.88 -16.06 1.29
CA TYR A 312 -9.70 -16.79 0.82
C TYR A 312 -10.03 -18.23 0.44
N ARG A 313 -10.80 -18.96 1.25
CA ARG A 313 -11.21 -20.34 0.97
C ARG A 313 -12.03 -20.44 -0.33
N ASP A 314 -13.02 -19.53 -0.52
CA ASP A 314 -13.99 -19.61 -1.62
C ASP A 314 -13.42 -19.09 -2.94
N TYR A 315 -12.46 -18.17 -2.89
CA TYR A 315 -11.87 -17.50 -4.06
C TYR A 315 -10.39 -17.83 -4.29
N ARG A 316 -9.79 -18.75 -3.55
CA ARG A 316 -8.38 -19.12 -3.76
C ARG A 316 -8.14 -19.58 -5.21
N PHE A 317 -7.21 -18.90 -5.89
CA PHE A 317 -6.88 -19.02 -7.31
C PHE A 317 -8.07 -18.74 -8.26
N ARG A 318 -8.92 -17.84 -7.83
CA ARG A 318 -10.05 -17.30 -8.60
C ARG A 318 -10.08 -15.79 -8.47
N THR A 319 -10.74 -15.11 -9.41
CA THR A 319 -10.90 -13.66 -9.41
C THR A 319 -12.00 -13.23 -8.44
N ALA A 320 -11.76 -12.15 -7.69
CA ALA A 320 -12.75 -11.49 -6.86
C ALA A 320 -12.75 -9.96 -7.08
N SER A 321 -13.93 -9.38 -7.06
CA SER A 321 -14.18 -7.93 -7.08
C SER A 321 -14.53 -7.41 -5.68
N PHE A 322 -14.63 -6.09 -5.50
CA PHE A 322 -15.21 -5.49 -4.29
C PHE A 322 -16.64 -6.00 -4.00
N ASP A 323 -17.42 -6.31 -5.05
CA ASP A 323 -18.78 -6.83 -4.86
C ASP A 323 -18.78 -8.26 -4.34
N ASP A 324 -17.87 -9.10 -4.82
CA ASP A 324 -17.68 -10.47 -4.30
C ASP A 324 -17.26 -10.44 -2.82
N ILE A 325 -16.35 -9.53 -2.46
CA ILE A 325 -15.94 -9.30 -1.07
C ILE A 325 -17.16 -8.90 -0.23
N ARG A 326 -17.95 -7.92 -0.69
CA ARG A 326 -19.18 -7.50 -0.03
C ARG A 326 -20.12 -8.69 0.23
N GLN A 327 -20.37 -9.51 -0.80
CA GLN A 327 -21.28 -10.67 -0.68
C GLN A 327 -20.77 -11.70 0.33
N VAL A 328 -19.47 -11.95 0.39
CA VAL A 328 -18.87 -12.83 1.40
C VAL A 328 -19.07 -12.26 2.80
N PHE A 329 -18.80 -10.97 2.99
CA PHE A 329 -18.96 -10.31 4.28
C PHE A 329 -20.43 -10.26 4.72
N GLU A 330 -21.37 -9.99 3.83
CA GLU A 330 -22.83 -10.07 4.11
C GLU A 330 -23.25 -11.48 4.54
N ARG A 331 -22.80 -12.50 3.80
CA ARG A 331 -23.11 -13.90 4.11
C ARG A 331 -22.60 -14.34 5.48
N VAL A 332 -21.40 -13.89 5.87
CA VAL A 332 -20.77 -14.29 7.14
C VAL A 332 -21.31 -13.49 8.32
N SER A 333 -21.61 -12.21 8.14
CA SER A 333 -22.08 -11.32 9.21
C SER A 333 -23.59 -11.32 9.40
N GLY A 334 -24.36 -11.60 8.34
CA GLY A 334 -25.81 -11.37 8.31
C GLY A 334 -26.20 -9.89 8.13
N GLU A 335 -25.25 -8.97 8.06
CA GLU A 335 -25.47 -7.53 7.95
C GLU A 335 -25.57 -7.07 6.49
N PRO A 336 -26.51 -6.17 6.13
CA PRO A 336 -26.60 -5.62 4.78
C PRO A 336 -25.51 -4.57 4.55
N LEU A 337 -24.53 -4.86 3.71
CA LEU A 337 -23.36 -4.00 3.47
C LEU A 337 -23.39 -3.26 2.11
N LYS A 338 -24.41 -3.46 1.29
CA LYS A 338 -24.53 -2.86 -0.05
C LYS A 338 -24.35 -1.34 -0.03
N ARG A 339 -25.01 -0.65 0.93
CA ARG A 339 -24.88 0.81 1.08
C ARG A 339 -23.48 1.23 1.52
N PHE A 340 -22.88 0.47 2.44
CA PHE A 340 -21.53 0.73 2.93
C PHE A 340 -20.53 0.65 1.76
N PHE A 341 -20.55 -0.43 0.99
CA PHE A 341 -19.64 -0.58 -0.16
C PHE A 341 -19.92 0.46 -1.26
N ALA A 342 -21.18 0.73 -1.61
CA ALA A 342 -21.51 1.77 -2.58
C ALA A 342 -20.96 3.14 -2.15
N GLN A 343 -21.08 3.49 -0.86
CA GLN A 343 -20.57 4.75 -0.33
C GLN A 343 -19.04 4.86 -0.41
N TRP A 344 -18.32 3.80 -0.07
CA TRP A 344 -16.86 3.89 0.06
C TRP A 344 -16.11 3.46 -1.18
N VAL A 345 -16.70 2.61 -2.03
CA VAL A 345 -16.08 2.12 -3.27
C VAL A 345 -16.40 3.01 -4.47
N GLU A 346 -17.67 3.48 -4.60
CA GLU A 346 -18.13 4.16 -5.81
C GLU A 346 -18.10 5.69 -5.70
N ARG A 347 -18.08 6.26 -4.48
CA ARG A 347 -18.01 7.71 -4.31
C ARG A 347 -16.59 8.23 -4.25
N THR A 348 -16.33 9.34 -4.94
CA THR A 348 -15.18 10.22 -4.70
C THR A 348 -15.40 11.06 -3.44
N GLY A 349 -14.33 11.63 -2.90
CA GLY A 349 -14.39 12.48 -1.73
C GLY A 349 -14.43 11.70 -0.41
N ALA A 350 -14.41 12.47 0.65
CA ALA A 350 -14.50 12.02 2.03
C ALA A 350 -15.37 12.99 2.84
N PRO A 351 -16.05 12.53 3.90
CA PRO A 351 -16.73 13.43 4.82
C PRO A 351 -15.72 14.33 5.53
N ALA A 352 -16.08 15.58 5.73
CA ALA A 352 -15.38 16.53 6.58
C ALA A 352 -16.29 16.86 7.77
N LEU A 353 -15.83 16.65 8.98
CA LEU A 353 -16.62 16.81 10.20
C LEU A 353 -16.19 18.04 10.98
N VAL A 354 -17.18 18.77 11.48
CA VAL A 354 -16.98 19.90 12.39
C VAL A 354 -17.89 19.75 13.60
N LEU A 355 -17.34 20.00 14.77
CA LEU A 355 -18.08 20.11 16.02
C LEU A 355 -18.57 21.55 16.21
N LYS A 356 -19.87 21.73 16.38
CA LYS A 356 -20.51 23.05 16.57
C LYS A 356 -21.35 23.08 17.84
N ALA A 357 -21.64 24.28 18.30
CA ALA A 357 -22.64 24.57 19.33
C ALA A 357 -22.52 23.69 20.59
N THR A 358 -21.30 23.54 21.09
CA THR A 358 -21.07 22.81 22.34
C THR A 358 -21.58 23.60 23.53
N ARG A 359 -22.48 23.00 24.30
CA ARG A 359 -23.09 23.57 25.50
C ARG A 359 -23.13 22.56 26.63
N VAL A 360 -22.86 23.03 27.84
CA VAL A 360 -23.00 22.22 29.06
C VAL A 360 -24.01 22.91 29.98
N GLU A 361 -25.03 22.17 30.36
CA GLU A 361 -26.01 22.60 31.35
C GLU A 361 -25.84 21.75 32.61
N GLN A 362 -26.03 22.35 33.80
CA GLN A 362 -26.03 21.64 35.06
C GLN A 362 -27.44 21.69 35.63
N ASP A 363 -27.99 20.50 35.96
CA ASP A 363 -29.26 20.37 36.65
C ASP A 363 -29.16 19.28 37.70
N ALA A 364 -29.59 19.62 38.96
CA ALA A 364 -29.67 18.71 40.09
C ALA A 364 -28.39 17.83 40.31
N GLY A 365 -27.19 18.44 40.09
CA GLY A 365 -25.90 17.76 40.26
C GLY A 365 -25.50 16.83 39.11
N ARG A 366 -26.26 16.82 38.02
CA ARG A 366 -25.91 16.16 36.76
C ARG A 366 -25.56 17.21 35.70
N TYR A 367 -24.85 16.79 34.70
CA TYR A 367 -24.43 17.64 33.58
C TYR A 367 -25.03 17.10 32.29
N ARG A 368 -25.64 17.98 31.50
CA ARG A 368 -26.08 17.67 30.14
C ARG A 368 -25.17 18.36 29.16
N LEU A 369 -24.43 17.56 28.39
CA LEU A 369 -23.62 18.01 27.27
C LEU A 369 -24.45 17.94 25.99
N THR A 370 -24.61 19.07 25.31
CA THR A 370 -25.22 19.15 23.98
C THR A 370 -24.17 19.63 23.00
N PHE A 371 -24.06 18.95 21.84
CA PHE A 371 -23.22 19.40 20.73
C PHE A 371 -23.81 19.01 19.39
N THR A 372 -23.41 19.69 18.32
CA THR A 372 -23.85 19.38 16.96
C THR A 372 -22.67 18.97 16.10
N LEU A 373 -22.73 17.77 15.50
CA LEU A 373 -21.83 17.35 14.44
C LEU A 373 -22.37 17.79 13.09
N GLN A 374 -21.51 18.39 12.26
CA GLN A 374 -21.85 18.81 10.91
C GLN A 374 -20.88 18.21 9.90
N GLN A 375 -21.43 17.72 8.78
CA GLN A 375 -20.67 17.37 7.58
C GLN A 375 -20.55 18.57 6.68
N THR A 376 -19.33 19.06 6.40
CA THR A 376 -19.07 20.31 5.68
C THR A 376 -18.65 20.13 4.23
N GLN A 377 -18.37 18.91 3.79
CA GLN A 377 -18.03 18.62 2.39
C GLN A 377 -19.20 18.95 1.45
N SER A 378 -18.88 19.19 0.19
CA SER A 378 -19.89 19.32 -0.89
C SER A 378 -20.60 17.99 -1.18
N GLY A 379 -21.74 18.04 -1.87
CA GLY A 379 -22.51 16.86 -2.26
C GLY A 379 -23.32 16.25 -1.10
N ASP A 380 -23.83 15.06 -1.30
CA ASP A 380 -24.72 14.38 -0.35
C ASP A 380 -24.01 14.00 0.95
N PRO A 381 -24.71 14.01 2.10
CA PRO A 381 -24.14 13.56 3.35
C PRO A 381 -23.76 12.07 3.30
N TYR A 382 -22.73 11.71 4.03
CA TYR A 382 -22.35 10.32 4.24
C TYR A 382 -23.14 9.71 5.39
N HIS A 383 -23.37 8.41 5.32
CA HIS A 383 -23.84 7.65 6.47
C HIS A 383 -22.62 7.22 7.29
N LEU A 384 -22.52 7.74 8.50
CA LEU A 384 -21.34 7.60 9.34
C LEU A 384 -21.70 6.97 10.69
N GLU A 385 -20.80 6.20 11.22
CA GLU A 385 -20.72 5.75 12.60
C GLU A 385 -19.51 6.47 13.22
N VAL A 386 -19.77 7.63 13.84
CA VAL A 386 -18.72 8.55 14.32
C VAL A 386 -18.37 8.22 15.77
N PRO A 387 -17.15 7.75 16.08
CA PRO A 387 -16.71 7.57 17.45
C PRO A 387 -16.57 8.91 18.16
N ILE A 388 -17.07 9.00 19.36
CA ILE A 388 -16.99 10.18 20.24
C ILE A 388 -16.39 9.76 21.58
N ALA A 389 -15.44 10.54 22.07
CA ALA A 389 -14.93 10.41 23.42
C ALA A 389 -15.14 11.71 24.19
N VAL A 390 -15.75 11.62 25.38
CA VAL A 390 -15.98 12.75 26.29
C VAL A 390 -15.12 12.57 27.53
N SER A 391 -14.12 13.41 27.69
CA SER A 391 -13.30 13.47 28.91
C SER A 391 -14.09 14.14 30.03
N LEU A 392 -14.06 13.56 31.21
CA LEU A 392 -14.76 14.03 32.39
C LEU A 392 -13.77 14.49 33.45
N LYS A 393 -14.17 15.51 34.24
CA LYS A 393 -13.37 16.00 35.35
C LYS A 393 -13.10 14.86 36.34
N ASP A 394 -11.86 14.74 36.78
CA ASP A 394 -11.38 13.76 37.76
C ASP A 394 -11.53 12.28 37.34
N GLN A 395 -11.78 12.00 36.07
CA GLN A 395 -11.81 10.64 35.51
C GLN A 395 -10.66 10.42 34.53
N ARG A 396 -9.97 9.27 34.66
CA ARG A 396 -8.85 8.90 33.76
C ARG A 396 -9.33 8.40 32.39
N GLN A 397 -10.50 7.79 32.33
CA GLN A 397 -11.05 7.23 31.09
C GLN A 397 -12.17 8.13 30.57
N ALA A 398 -12.12 8.42 29.29
CA ALA A 398 -13.20 9.12 28.60
C ALA A 398 -14.44 8.22 28.47
N LYS A 399 -15.62 8.82 28.45
CA LYS A 399 -16.85 8.13 28.06
C LYS A 399 -16.92 8.04 26.56
N GLU A 400 -16.84 6.83 26.02
CA GLU A 400 -16.86 6.57 24.59
C GLU A 400 -18.23 6.09 24.12
N PHE A 401 -18.66 6.54 22.95
CA PHE A 401 -19.88 6.09 22.27
C PHE A 401 -19.83 6.41 20.78
N VAL A 402 -20.73 5.82 19.99
CA VAL A 402 -20.83 6.02 18.55
C VAL A 402 -22.07 6.84 18.21
N VAL A 403 -21.89 7.89 17.41
CA VAL A 403 -22.98 8.71 16.86
C VAL A 403 -23.29 8.26 15.44
N HIS A 404 -24.50 7.72 15.25
CA HIS A 404 -25.00 7.40 13.91
C HIS A 404 -25.50 8.66 13.21
N MET A 405 -24.85 9.03 12.12
CA MET A 405 -25.14 10.25 11.35
C MET A 405 -25.58 9.88 9.94
N LYS A 406 -26.80 10.29 9.56
CA LYS A 406 -27.38 10.02 8.22
C LYS A 406 -27.74 11.32 7.47
N ALA A 407 -27.63 12.44 8.12
CA ALA A 407 -27.93 13.78 7.61
C ALA A 407 -26.70 14.67 7.69
N ARG A 408 -26.80 15.86 7.13
CA ARG A 408 -25.72 16.85 7.16
C ARG A 408 -25.37 17.31 8.56
N GLU A 409 -26.36 17.35 9.46
CA GLU A 409 -26.17 17.72 10.86
C GLU A 409 -26.83 16.71 11.79
N LYS A 410 -26.24 16.56 12.96
CA LYS A 410 -26.76 15.71 14.04
C LYS A 410 -26.45 16.36 15.39
N THR A 411 -27.51 16.79 16.10
CA THR A 411 -27.40 17.20 17.49
C THR A 411 -27.38 15.96 18.39
N VAL A 412 -26.51 15.96 19.37
CA VAL A 412 -26.26 14.90 20.33
C VAL A 412 -26.39 15.47 21.72
N GLU A 413 -27.17 14.79 22.57
CA GLU A 413 -27.30 15.12 23.99
C GLU A 413 -26.81 13.93 24.81
N VAL A 414 -25.99 14.20 25.82
CA VAL A 414 -25.39 13.18 26.69
C VAL A 414 -25.50 13.63 28.15
N ASP A 415 -26.17 12.83 28.96
CA ASP A 415 -26.18 13.05 30.41
C ASP A 415 -24.91 12.46 31.04
N LEU A 416 -24.27 13.27 31.88
CA LEU A 416 -22.97 12.98 32.47
C LEU A 416 -23.03 13.16 34.01
N PRO A 417 -22.34 12.28 34.76
CA PRO A 417 -22.32 12.35 36.22
C PRO A 417 -21.41 13.46 36.75
N THR A 418 -20.40 13.86 35.97
CA THR A 418 -19.41 14.90 36.32
C THR A 418 -19.21 15.85 35.14
N PRO A 419 -18.65 17.05 35.37
CA PRO A 419 -18.47 18.04 34.29
C PRO A 419 -17.61 17.48 33.16
N PRO A 420 -18.05 17.61 31.88
CA PRO A 420 -17.17 17.33 30.75
C PRO A 420 -16.08 18.40 30.63
N THR A 421 -14.88 17.97 30.29
CA THR A 421 -13.72 18.86 30.09
C THR A 421 -13.32 18.95 28.62
N ARG A 422 -13.63 17.90 27.82
CA ARG A 422 -13.28 17.83 26.41
C ARG A 422 -14.18 16.87 25.66
N VAL A 423 -14.46 17.17 24.39
CA VAL A 423 -15.13 16.29 23.45
C VAL A 423 -14.20 16.06 22.26
N ASP A 424 -13.90 14.80 21.99
CA ASP A 424 -13.08 14.38 20.85
C ASP A 424 -13.94 13.65 19.82
N VAL A 425 -13.84 14.06 18.56
CA VAL A 425 -14.50 13.43 17.44
C VAL A 425 -13.51 12.50 16.75
N ASP A 426 -13.82 11.21 16.75
CA ASP A 426 -12.99 10.15 16.14
C ASP A 426 -11.52 10.18 16.63
N PRO A 427 -11.29 10.09 17.92
CA PRO A 427 -9.94 10.22 18.51
C PRO A 427 -8.98 9.10 18.09
N GLY A 428 -9.53 7.96 17.67
CA GLY A 428 -8.78 6.81 17.15
C GLY A 428 -8.46 6.89 15.66
N PHE A 429 -8.93 7.92 14.95
CA PHE A 429 -8.88 7.97 13.49
C PHE A 429 -9.44 6.70 12.85
N ASP A 430 -10.57 6.23 13.37
CA ASP A 430 -11.23 4.99 12.94
C ASP A 430 -12.13 5.21 11.71
N LEU A 431 -12.46 6.47 11.40
CA LEU A 431 -13.31 6.86 10.29
C LEU A 431 -12.49 7.41 9.12
N PHE A 432 -12.77 6.93 7.89
CA PHE A 432 -12.22 7.58 6.70
C PHE A 432 -12.89 8.95 6.50
N ARG A 433 -12.12 10.02 6.70
CA ARG A 433 -12.58 11.41 6.60
C ARG A 433 -11.44 12.35 6.22
N LYS A 434 -11.79 13.53 5.73
CA LYS A 434 -10.84 14.61 5.51
C LYS A 434 -10.55 15.27 6.86
N LEU A 435 -9.29 15.22 7.29
CA LEU A 435 -8.86 15.85 8.53
C LEU A 435 -8.85 17.38 8.40
N ALA A 436 -9.17 18.10 9.47
CA ALA A 436 -8.87 19.51 9.60
C ALA A 436 -7.35 19.75 9.71
N ILE A 437 -6.90 20.98 9.47
CA ILE A 437 -5.46 21.26 9.50
C ILE A 437 -4.88 21.09 10.91
N GLU A 438 -5.66 21.45 11.89
CA GLU A 438 -5.32 21.39 13.33
C GLU A 438 -5.20 19.95 13.85
N GLU A 439 -5.76 18.99 13.12
CA GLU A 439 -5.67 17.55 13.44
C GLU A 439 -4.41 16.89 12.88
N THR A 440 -3.64 17.61 12.08
CA THR A 440 -2.48 17.06 11.35
C THR A 440 -1.20 17.74 11.81
N PRO A 441 -0.15 16.96 12.18
CA PRO A 441 1.15 17.55 12.42
C PRO A 441 1.74 18.11 11.11
N PRO A 442 2.61 19.12 11.18
CA PRO A 442 3.35 19.58 10.02
C PRO A 442 4.11 18.43 9.36
N ALA A 443 3.98 18.29 8.04
CA ALA A 443 4.61 17.21 7.29
C ALA A 443 4.94 17.63 5.86
N PHE A 444 5.98 17.02 5.29
CA PHE A 444 6.35 17.25 3.89
C PHE A 444 5.25 16.91 2.89
N THR A 445 4.30 16.07 3.24
CA THR A 445 3.13 15.77 2.42
C THR A 445 2.31 17.01 2.10
N GLN A 446 2.22 17.98 3.02
CA GLN A 446 1.54 19.25 2.83
C GLN A 446 2.23 20.10 1.74
N ILE A 447 3.56 20.04 1.68
CA ILE A 447 4.36 20.75 0.67
C ILE A 447 4.24 20.04 -0.68
N PHE A 448 4.51 18.74 -0.72
CA PHE A 448 4.51 17.97 -1.97
C PHE A 448 3.10 17.73 -2.54
N GLY A 449 2.07 17.83 -1.73
CA GLY A 449 0.67 17.76 -2.16
C GLY A 449 0.08 19.13 -2.56
N ALA A 450 0.80 20.21 -2.33
CA ALA A 450 0.32 21.55 -2.61
C ALA A 450 0.10 21.79 -4.11
N LYS A 451 -0.92 22.59 -4.45
CA LYS A 451 -1.15 23.03 -5.83
C LYS A 451 -0.07 23.99 -6.29
N GLU A 452 0.27 24.95 -5.43
CA GLU A 452 1.34 25.92 -5.66
C GLU A 452 2.31 25.88 -4.48
N LEU A 453 3.60 25.87 -4.79
CA LEU A 453 4.69 25.93 -3.82
C LEU A 453 5.59 27.10 -4.15
N LEU A 454 5.84 27.94 -3.16
CA LEU A 454 6.85 28.98 -3.20
C LEU A 454 8.13 28.47 -2.54
N VAL A 455 9.23 28.37 -3.27
CA VAL A 455 10.57 28.06 -2.73
C VAL A 455 11.36 29.34 -2.64
N VAL A 456 11.78 29.69 -1.42
CA VAL A 456 12.51 30.92 -1.12
C VAL A 456 13.98 30.60 -0.83
N LEU A 457 14.86 31.05 -1.72
CA LEU A 457 16.31 30.83 -1.63
C LEU A 457 16.99 31.96 -0.85
N PRO A 458 18.12 31.68 -0.18
CA PRO A 458 18.91 32.71 0.50
C PRO A 458 19.71 33.53 -0.52
N GLY A 459 19.29 34.77 -0.78
CA GLY A 459 19.95 35.65 -1.76
C GLY A 459 21.36 36.11 -1.34
N ARG A 460 21.70 36.02 -0.03
CA ARG A 460 23.01 36.41 0.51
C ARG A 460 23.98 35.25 0.74
N ALA A 461 23.59 34.03 0.41
CA ALA A 461 24.48 32.87 0.55
C ALA A 461 25.68 32.95 -0.43
N GLN A 462 26.75 32.25 -0.13
CA GLN A 462 27.91 32.12 -1.05
C GLN A 462 27.49 31.45 -2.36
N ALA A 463 28.17 31.76 -3.46
CA ALA A 463 27.81 31.33 -4.83
C ALA A 463 27.64 29.82 -4.99
N ASP A 464 28.52 29.02 -4.37
CA ASP A 464 28.45 27.57 -4.43
C ASP A 464 27.19 27.05 -3.70
N LEU A 465 26.85 27.65 -2.56
CA LEU A 465 25.68 27.30 -1.77
C LEU A 465 24.38 27.74 -2.47
N GLN A 466 24.38 28.92 -3.09
CA GLN A 466 23.27 29.36 -3.94
C GLN A 466 23.00 28.39 -5.09
N SER A 467 24.07 27.94 -5.77
CA SER A 467 23.95 26.96 -6.85
C SER A 467 23.39 25.62 -6.36
N ALA A 468 23.81 25.16 -5.18
CA ALA A 468 23.28 23.93 -4.56
C ALA A 468 21.79 24.06 -4.19
N TRP A 469 21.39 25.20 -3.59
CA TRP A 469 19.98 25.46 -3.26
C TRP A 469 19.09 25.57 -4.52
N GLN A 470 19.60 26.19 -5.59
CA GLN A 470 18.88 26.23 -6.87
C GLN A 470 18.72 24.85 -7.50
N ALA A 471 19.74 23.99 -7.41
CA ALA A 471 19.63 22.61 -7.89
C ALA A 471 18.58 21.82 -7.07
N PHE A 472 18.64 21.92 -5.74
CA PHE A 472 17.66 21.28 -4.86
C PHE A 472 16.24 21.78 -5.11
N ALA A 473 16.03 23.10 -5.25
CA ALA A 473 14.70 23.67 -5.54
C ALA A 473 14.12 23.17 -6.88
N ARG A 474 14.97 22.97 -7.89
CA ARG A 474 14.57 22.34 -9.16
C ARG A 474 14.16 20.89 -9.00
N ASP A 475 14.88 20.13 -8.17
CA ASP A 475 14.51 18.75 -7.88
C ASP A 475 13.18 18.67 -7.11
N VAL A 476 12.97 19.55 -6.13
CA VAL A 476 11.69 19.69 -5.40
C VAL A 476 10.52 19.99 -6.34
N ALA A 477 10.74 20.79 -7.39
CA ALA A 477 9.70 21.10 -8.39
C ALA A 477 9.20 19.84 -9.12
N HIS A 478 9.93 18.75 -9.11
CA HIS A 478 9.54 17.46 -9.71
C HIS A 478 8.97 16.45 -8.70
N MET A 479 8.83 16.84 -7.42
CA MET A 479 8.43 15.91 -6.34
C MET A 479 6.93 15.88 -6.02
N GLY A 480 6.11 16.70 -6.70
CA GLY A 480 4.66 16.63 -6.47
C GLY A 480 3.85 17.89 -6.68
N PRO A 481 4.30 19.12 -6.34
CA PRO A 481 3.51 20.33 -6.56
C PRO A 481 3.22 20.55 -8.05
N GLU A 482 2.01 21.05 -8.36
CA GLU A 482 1.61 21.30 -9.76
C GLU A 482 2.35 22.52 -10.34
N LYS A 483 2.58 23.53 -9.50
CA LYS A 483 3.30 24.74 -9.86
C LYS A 483 4.28 25.11 -8.76
N VAL A 484 5.56 25.32 -9.13
CA VAL A 484 6.58 25.76 -8.22
C VAL A 484 7.15 27.09 -8.70
N SER A 485 7.16 28.06 -7.80
CA SER A 485 7.81 29.36 -8.00
C SER A 485 9.06 29.40 -7.14
N ILE A 486 10.21 29.69 -7.74
CA ILE A 486 11.49 29.77 -7.04
C ILE A 486 11.92 31.24 -7.08
N VAL A 487 12.09 31.84 -5.90
CA VAL A 487 12.52 33.24 -5.73
C VAL A 487 13.63 33.33 -4.71
N THR A 488 14.37 34.43 -4.70
CA THR A 488 15.27 34.75 -3.59
C THR A 488 14.53 35.51 -2.49
N ASP A 489 15.02 35.46 -1.27
CA ASP A 489 14.45 36.18 -0.13
C ASP A 489 14.47 37.71 -0.30
N GLY A 490 15.29 38.24 -1.21
CA GLY A 490 15.34 39.65 -1.58
C GLY A 490 14.22 40.08 -2.53
N GLU A 491 13.59 39.16 -3.25
CA GLU A 491 12.55 39.43 -4.25
C GLU A 491 11.13 39.50 -3.70
N ILE A 492 10.90 39.12 -2.44
CA ILE A 492 9.59 39.14 -1.80
C ILE A 492 9.64 39.92 -0.48
N GLU A 493 8.63 40.64 -0.13
CA GLU A 493 8.58 41.43 1.12
C GLU A 493 8.22 40.58 2.33
N SER A 494 7.31 39.63 2.19
CA SER A 494 6.81 38.75 3.24
C SER A 494 6.49 37.35 2.70
N LEU A 495 6.43 36.35 3.58
CA LEU A 495 5.96 35.00 3.24
C LEU A 495 4.43 35.03 3.12
N PRO A 496 3.85 34.41 2.06
CA PRO A 496 2.38 34.30 1.95
C PRO A 496 1.84 33.40 3.05
N GLY A 497 0.71 33.79 3.66
CA GLY A 497 0.08 33.02 4.74
C GLY A 497 -0.88 31.92 4.27
N ASP A 498 -1.26 31.91 2.98
CA ASP A 498 -2.28 31.04 2.41
C ASP A 498 -1.74 30.02 1.40
N SER A 499 -0.42 29.94 1.22
CA SER A 499 0.25 29.09 0.25
C SER A 499 1.31 28.24 0.94
N ALA A 500 1.64 27.09 0.32
CA ALA A 500 2.77 26.29 0.78
C ALA A 500 4.08 27.02 0.47
N VAL A 501 4.94 27.17 1.49
CA VAL A 501 6.23 27.84 1.37
C VAL A 501 7.34 26.95 1.90
N MET A 502 8.44 26.87 1.16
CA MET A 502 9.67 26.22 1.57
C MET A 502 10.80 27.25 1.62
N VAL A 503 11.24 27.60 2.82
CA VAL A 503 12.37 28.50 3.04
C VAL A 503 13.64 27.69 3.18
N LEU A 504 14.65 27.96 2.33
CA LEU A 504 15.90 27.22 2.28
C LEU A 504 17.06 28.07 2.78
N GLY A 505 17.98 27.44 3.50
CA GLY A 505 19.22 28.04 3.98
C GLY A 505 19.05 28.84 5.27
N TRP A 506 20.06 28.77 6.14
CA TRP A 506 20.11 29.54 7.39
C TRP A 506 20.40 31.03 7.15
N GLU A 507 20.96 31.35 5.99
CA GLU A 507 21.25 32.71 5.53
C GLU A 507 20.03 33.44 5.00
N ASN A 508 18.90 32.74 4.89
CA ASN A 508 17.63 33.29 4.44
C ASN A 508 17.10 34.32 5.46
N ARG A 509 16.70 35.51 4.99
CA ARG A 509 16.22 36.57 5.89
C ARG A 509 14.98 36.22 6.69
N PHE A 510 14.21 35.23 6.24
CA PHE A 510 13.02 34.76 6.96
C PHE A 510 13.32 33.64 7.98
N ALA A 511 14.54 33.10 8.01
CA ALA A 511 14.89 31.99 8.89
C ALA A 511 14.66 32.29 10.38
N SER A 512 15.02 33.51 10.82
CA SER A 512 14.86 33.91 12.23
C SER A 512 13.41 34.08 12.65
N SER A 513 12.53 34.57 11.79
CA SER A 513 11.09 34.69 12.11
C SER A 513 10.43 33.33 12.24
N ILE A 514 10.74 32.39 11.34
CA ILE A 514 10.24 31.00 11.42
C ILE A 514 10.75 30.31 12.69
N GLN A 515 12.03 30.49 13.04
CA GLN A 515 12.60 29.91 14.23
C GLN A 515 11.92 30.40 15.51
N THR A 516 11.49 31.65 15.55
CA THR A 516 10.76 32.23 16.69
C THR A 516 9.35 31.65 16.83
N GLU A 517 8.70 31.28 15.72
CA GLU A 517 7.38 30.64 15.76
C GLU A 517 7.43 29.15 16.15
N LEU A 518 8.60 28.50 16.01
CA LEU A 518 8.80 27.10 16.37
C LEU A 518 9.25 26.88 17.82
N THR A 519 9.63 27.93 18.54
CA THR A 519 10.02 27.92 19.98
C THR A 519 8.90 28.43 20.86
#